data_3068380b9acaeb076bb5cf7be09e6024
#
_entry.id   3068380b9acaeb076bb5cf7be09e6024
#
_cell.length_a   1.000
_cell.length_b   1.000
_cell.length_c   1.000
_cell.angle_alpha   90.00
_cell.angle_beta   90.00
_cell.angle_gamma   90.00
#
_symmetry.space_group_name_H-M   'P 1'
#
loop_
_entity.id
_entity.type
_entity.pdbx_description
1 polymer ?
#
loop_
_entity_poly.entity_id
_entity_poly.type
_entity_poly.pdbx_seq_one_letter_code
_entity_poly.pdbx_strand_id
1 'polypeptide(L)'
;KDIKKAETIVIEGKEVEFTGLIYFSKKVVRVLKDVDISKVGKNLVDLIYYLQKSNFSVKSHDLKGHWAEFNSANDVANFILGTKAETLARLKPLVKKSFIASQVTFTCSQWYLDSAKVLNTIKNSLKGKNLVVRSSSKGEDNWKSSNAGGYESILNVNINSDEAIREAIERVILSYGNKPNTDDQVLVQPFLENVKSSGVIFTCGLESGSPYYRINFDDISKSTESVTSGTQSDLRTIIVSKLNKDHLKEVEPSLCNVLDSAEELEDLLNYEKLDIEFAIDNHDTIHIFQVRPIVVNHKSFDIGPEVVAKSISSSLDKFIEQQQKSPFIYGDQTIFANM
;
A
#
# COMPACT_ATOMS: atom_id res chain seq x y z
N LYS A 1 -5.84 0.91 19.22
CA LYS A 1 -4.93 0.14 20.11
C LYS A 1 -3.54 0.62 19.79
N ASP A 2 -2.88 1.23 20.78
CA ASP A 2 -1.53 1.74 20.65
C ASP A 2 -0.62 0.61 20.15
N ILE A 3 0.19 0.93 19.14
CA ILE A 3 1.35 0.12 18.80
C ILE A 3 2.14 0.02 20.11
N LYS A 4 2.20 -1.15 20.71
CA LYS A 4 3.10 -1.39 21.82
C LYS A 4 4.49 -1.09 21.28
N LYS A 5 5.12 0.00 21.76
CA LYS A 5 6.53 0.21 21.54
C LYS A 5 7.24 -1.05 22.05
N ALA A 6 8.24 -1.51 21.30
CA ALA A 6 9.13 -2.57 21.77
C ALA A 6 9.57 -2.24 23.19
N GLU A 7 9.59 -3.24 24.09
CA GLU A 7 10.01 -3.02 25.47
C GLU A 7 11.46 -2.55 25.46
N THR A 8 11.69 -1.35 26.02
CA THR A 8 13.02 -0.75 26.13
C THR A 8 13.68 -1.23 27.40
N ILE A 9 14.92 -1.66 27.32
CA ILE A 9 15.75 -2.10 28.45
C ILE A 9 17.06 -1.34 28.50
N VAL A 10 17.63 -1.19 29.67
CA VAL A 10 18.94 -0.56 29.84
C VAL A 10 20.01 -1.64 29.99
N ILE A 11 20.97 -1.66 29.06
CA ILE A 11 22.12 -2.58 29.06
C ILE A 11 23.38 -1.74 28.94
N GLU A 12 24.31 -1.91 29.91
CA GLU A 12 25.59 -1.19 29.96
C GLU A 12 25.39 0.37 29.93
N GLY A 13 24.31 0.86 30.56
CA GLY A 13 23.97 2.29 30.58
C GLY A 13 23.37 2.85 29.29
N LYS A 14 23.08 2.00 28.31
CA LYS A 14 22.40 2.37 27.05
C LYS A 14 20.99 1.82 27.03
N GLU A 15 20.06 2.65 26.59
CA GLU A 15 18.70 2.23 26.32
C GLU A 15 18.65 1.50 24.98
N VAL A 16 18.12 0.27 24.97
CA VAL A 16 18.04 -0.59 23.79
C VAL A 16 16.63 -1.20 23.67
N GLU A 17 16.16 -1.38 22.46
CA GLU A 17 14.91 -2.10 22.19
C GLU A 17 15.15 -3.60 22.24
N PHE A 18 14.25 -4.31 22.94
CA PHE A 18 14.34 -5.75 23.08
C PHE A 18 13.56 -6.45 21.95
N THR A 19 14.27 -7.19 21.11
CA THR A 19 13.72 -7.89 19.94
C THR A 19 13.09 -9.27 20.27
N GLY A 20 13.07 -9.68 21.53
CA GLY A 20 12.59 -11.01 21.92
C GLY A 20 13.63 -12.12 21.78
N LEU A 21 14.81 -11.85 21.23
CA LEU A 21 15.85 -12.85 21.01
C LEU A 21 16.94 -12.77 22.10
N ILE A 22 17.15 -13.86 22.84
CA ILE A 22 18.14 -13.96 23.90
C ILE A 22 19.01 -15.18 23.70
N TYR A 23 20.30 -15.01 23.80
CA TYR A 23 21.25 -16.13 23.91
C TYR A 23 21.73 -16.30 25.34
N PHE A 24 21.54 -17.50 25.90
CA PHE A 24 22.02 -17.84 27.23
C PHE A 24 23.28 -18.71 27.15
N SER A 25 24.31 -18.31 27.90
CA SER A 25 25.47 -19.18 28.09
C SER A 25 25.10 -20.44 28.91
N LYS A 26 25.87 -21.51 28.74
CA LYS A 26 25.65 -22.76 29.52
C LYS A 26 25.65 -22.51 31.03
N LYS A 27 26.42 -21.54 31.52
CA LYS A 27 26.47 -21.17 32.94
C LYS A 27 25.13 -20.58 33.40
N VAL A 28 24.55 -19.67 32.61
CA VAL A 28 23.25 -19.05 32.92
C VAL A 28 22.14 -20.10 32.87
N VAL A 29 22.12 -20.97 31.85
CA VAL A 29 21.13 -22.05 31.73
C VAL A 29 21.14 -22.98 32.97
N ARG A 30 22.32 -23.30 33.52
CA ARG A 30 22.42 -24.11 34.75
C ARG A 30 21.79 -23.42 35.96
N VAL A 31 22.05 -22.14 36.12
CA VAL A 31 21.48 -21.34 37.21
C VAL A 31 19.97 -21.17 37.06
N LEU A 32 19.48 -20.94 35.83
CA LEU A 32 18.05 -20.77 35.57
C LEU A 32 17.22 -22.05 35.88
N LYS A 33 17.82 -23.24 35.89
CA LYS A 33 17.11 -24.46 36.25
C LYS A 33 16.67 -24.48 37.72
N ASP A 34 17.40 -23.83 38.58
CA ASP A 34 17.18 -23.82 40.02
C ASP A 34 16.54 -22.49 40.51
N VAL A 35 16.19 -21.60 39.58
CA VAL A 35 15.61 -20.31 39.94
C VAL A 35 14.10 -20.46 40.20
N ASP A 36 13.66 -19.90 41.27
CA ASP A 36 12.24 -19.74 41.59
C ASP A 36 11.65 -18.65 40.65
N ILE A 37 10.82 -19.09 39.69
CA ILE A 37 10.20 -18.25 38.69
C ILE A 37 9.38 -17.11 39.31
N SER A 38 8.82 -17.31 40.50
CA SER A 38 8.04 -16.28 41.20
C SER A 38 8.88 -15.03 41.54
N LYS A 39 10.20 -15.18 41.61
CA LYS A 39 11.16 -14.08 41.94
C LYS A 39 11.69 -13.36 40.68
N VAL A 40 11.45 -13.92 39.50
CA VAL A 40 12.00 -13.38 38.27
C VAL A 40 11.07 -12.35 37.61
N GLY A 41 9.76 -12.50 37.77
CA GLY A 41 8.75 -11.66 37.10
C GLY A 41 7.96 -12.44 36.06
N LYS A 42 7.21 -11.75 35.19
CA LYS A 42 6.25 -12.37 34.27
C LYS A 42 6.70 -12.40 32.81
N ASN A 43 7.77 -11.73 32.45
CA ASN A 43 8.22 -11.58 31.06
C ASN A 43 9.76 -11.73 30.94
N LEU A 44 10.24 -11.74 29.68
CA LEU A 44 11.68 -11.90 29.39
C LEU A 44 12.51 -10.68 29.81
N VAL A 45 11.95 -9.49 29.85
CA VAL A 45 12.62 -8.29 30.30
C VAL A 45 12.90 -8.38 31.80
N ASP A 46 11.93 -8.85 32.58
CA ASP A 46 12.10 -9.10 34.00
C ASP A 46 13.23 -10.11 34.26
N LEU A 47 13.33 -11.15 33.42
CA LEU A 47 14.42 -12.13 33.49
C LEU A 47 15.79 -11.48 33.21
N ILE A 48 15.88 -10.57 32.24
CA ILE A 48 17.14 -9.85 31.96
C ILE A 48 17.55 -9.01 33.16
N TYR A 49 16.61 -8.25 33.77
CA TYR A 49 16.89 -7.46 34.96
C TYR A 49 17.27 -8.34 36.16
N TYR A 50 16.63 -9.49 36.31
CA TYR A 50 17.01 -10.46 37.33
C TYR A 50 18.46 -10.95 37.18
N LEU A 51 18.85 -11.31 35.94
CA LEU A 51 20.21 -11.74 35.63
C LEU A 51 21.24 -10.63 35.89
N GLN A 52 20.94 -9.37 35.54
CA GLN A 52 21.78 -8.24 35.81
C GLN A 52 21.98 -8.04 37.34
N LYS A 53 20.87 -8.09 38.10
CA LYS A 53 20.93 -8.01 39.60
C LYS A 53 21.68 -9.18 40.21
N SER A 54 21.72 -10.31 39.56
CA SER A 54 22.46 -11.51 39.99
C SER A 54 23.92 -11.52 39.48
N ASN A 55 24.44 -10.36 39.08
CA ASN A 55 25.80 -10.16 38.59
C ASN A 55 26.19 -10.97 37.33
N PHE A 56 25.21 -11.32 36.52
CA PHE A 56 25.52 -11.85 35.19
C PHE A 56 25.75 -10.70 34.20
N SER A 57 26.81 -10.85 33.38
CA SER A 57 27.05 -9.93 32.28
C SER A 57 26.01 -10.09 31.21
N VAL A 58 25.24 -9.04 30.93
CA VAL A 58 24.27 -8.99 29.80
C VAL A 58 24.83 -8.00 28.77
N LYS A 59 24.93 -8.44 27.53
CA LYS A 59 25.42 -7.63 26.42
C LYS A 59 24.35 -7.46 25.37
N SER A 60 24.19 -6.27 24.84
CA SER A 60 23.38 -6.03 23.67
C SER A 60 24.16 -6.34 22.39
N HIS A 61 23.47 -6.85 21.38
CA HIS A 61 23.99 -7.01 20.03
C HIS A 61 23.15 -6.16 19.09
N ASP A 62 23.77 -5.15 18.50
CA ASP A 62 23.09 -4.26 17.56
C ASP A 62 22.88 -4.99 16.23
N LEU A 63 21.64 -5.19 15.84
CA LEU A 63 21.23 -5.83 14.58
C LEU A 63 21.28 -4.86 13.39
N LYS A 64 21.67 -3.58 13.59
CA LYS A 64 21.86 -2.56 12.55
C LYS A 64 20.64 -2.43 11.61
N GLY A 65 19.44 -2.53 12.13
CA GLY A 65 18.21 -2.47 11.35
C GLY A 65 17.84 -3.77 10.61
N HIS A 66 18.61 -4.86 10.76
CA HIS A 66 18.28 -6.17 10.17
C HIS A 66 17.27 -6.97 11.01
N TRP A 67 16.30 -6.28 11.60
CA TRP A 67 15.23 -6.91 12.36
C TRP A 67 13.92 -6.15 12.16
N ALA A 68 12.83 -6.88 12.06
CA ALA A 68 11.49 -6.33 11.99
C ALA A 68 10.51 -7.26 12.73
N GLU A 69 9.58 -6.67 13.46
CA GLU A 69 8.50 -7.38 14.14
C GLU A 69 7.22 -7.27 13.31
N PHE A 70 6.60 -8.39 13.03
CA PHE A 70 5.35 -8.47 12.31
C PHE A 70 4.25 -9.02 13.23
N ASN A 71 3.32 -8.16 13.61
CA ASN A 71 2.19 -8.52 14.47
C ASN A 71 0.90 -8.79 13.67
N SER A 72 0.93 -8.49 12.38
CA SER A 72 -0.20 -8.66 11.46
C SER A 72 0.28 -8.90 10.03
N ALA A 73 -0.58 -9.48 9.19
CA ALA A 73 -0.32 -9.61 7.76
C ALA A 73 -0.06 -8.24 7.09
N ASN A 74 -0.63 -7.19 7.66
CA ASN A 74 -0.42 -5.84 7.20
C ASN A 74 1.01 -5.33 7.47
N ASP A 75 1.62 -5.69 8.61
CA ASP A 75 3.01 -5.30 8.90
C ASP A 75 3.96 -5.94 7.90
N VAL A 76 3.67 -7.19 7.51
CA VAL A 76 4.39 -7.90 6.45
C VAL A 76 4.22 -7.17 5.11
N ALA A 77 2.98 -6.81 4.75
CA ALA A 77 2.69 -6.12 3.50
C ALA A 77 3.40 -4.76 3.44
N ASN A 78 3.36 -3.97 4.51
CA ASN A 78 4.08 -2.68 4.58
C ASN A 78 5.60 -2.84 4.51
N PHE A 79 6.15 -3.87 5.12
CA PHE A 79 7.59 -4.17 5.05
C PHE A 79 8.01 -4.58 3.63
N ILE A 80 7.18 -5.39 2.96
CA ILE A 80 7.44 -5.83 1.58
C ILE A 80 7.33 -4.66 0.61
N LEU A 81 6.29 -3.83 0.76
CA LEU A 81 6.02 -2.73 -0.16
C LEU A 81 6.96 -1.54 0.06
N GLY A 82 7.19 -1.10 1.29
CA GLY A 82 8.02 0.09 1.57
C GLY A 82 7.31 1.39 1.20
N THR A 83 8.09 2.42 0.81
CA THR A 83 7.54 3.68 0.31
C THR A 83 6.97 3.52 -1.12
N LYS A 84 6.21 4.49 -1.61
CA LYS A 84 5.71 4.51 -2.99
C LYS A 84 6.82 4.24 -4.02
N ALA A 85 7.94 4.95 -3.89
CA ALA A 85 9.08 4.80 -4.78
C ALA A 85 9.76 3.43 -4.67
N GLU A 86 9.93 2.91 -3.45
CA GLU A 86 10.51 1.59 -3.21
C GLU A 86 9.64 0.47 -3.77
N THR A 87 8.33 0.56 -3.56
CA THR A 87 7.35 -0.40 -4.09
C THR A 87 7.43 -0.47 -5.61
N LEU A 88 7.35 0.68 -6.29
CA LEU A 88 7.42 0.73 -7.75
C LEU A 88 8.76 0.22 -8.28
N ALA A 89 9.88 0.56 -7.62
CA ALA A 89 11.21 0.07 -8.01
C ALA A 89 11.33 -1.45 -7.93
N ARG A 90 10.76 -2.06 -6.88
CA ARG A 90 10.77 -3.52 -6.68
C ARG A 90 9.86 -4.24 -7.67
N LEU A 91 8.68 -3.69 -7.95
CA LEU A 91 7.71 -4.30 -8.86
C LEU A 91 8.10 -4.16 -10.34
N LYS A 92 8.76 -3.07 -10.72
CA LYS A 92 9.12 -2.77 -12.11
C LYS A 92 9.77 -3.95 -12.89
N PRO A 93 10.76 -4.68 -12.36
CA PRO A 93 11.36 -5.81 -13.08
C PRO A 93 10.49 -7.08 -13.08
N LEU A 94 9.39 -7.13 -12.32
CA LEU A 94 8.59 -8.32 -12.09
C LEU A 94 7.28 -8.30 -12.89
N VAL A 95 6.66 -7.13 -13.09
CA VAL A 95 5.39 -7.00 -13.80
C VAL A 95 5.53 -7.30 -15.28
N LYS A 96 4.56 -8.01 -15.85
CA LYS A 96 4.49 -8.39 -17.25
C LYS A 96 3.22 -7.91 -17.94
N LYS A 97 2.14 -7.76 -17.16
CA LYS A 97 0.82 -7.33 -17.67
C LYS A 97 0.61 -5.82 -17.57
N SER A 98 1.52 -5.13 -16.89
CA SER A 98 1.50 -3.68 -16.73
C SER A 98 2.88 -3.07 -16.93
N PHE A 99 2.93 -1.74 -16.97
CA PHE A 99 4.14 -0.97 -17.13
C PHE A 99 4.36 -0.05 -15.93
N ILE A 100 5.58 -0.05 -15.39
CA ILE A 100 6.03 0.88 -14.35
C ILE A 100 7.14 1.75 -14.96
N ALA A 101 6.93 3.05 -15.00
CA ALA A 101 7.87 4.00 -15.58
C ALA A 101 9.25 3.98 -14.90
N SER A 102 10.28 4.40 -15.61
CA SER A 102 11.58 4.67 -15.00
C SER A 102 11.43 5.79 -13.99
N GLN A 103 12.23 5.74 -12.93
CA GLN A 103 12.15 6.72 -11.85
C GLN A 103 13.52 7.13 -11.35
N VAL A 104 13.60 8.34 -10.83
CA VAL A 104 14.68 8.82 -9.98
C VAL A 104 14.10 9.13 -8.62
N THR A 105 14.71 8.55 -7.59
CA THR A 105 14.30 8.72 -6.20
C THR A 105 15.47 9.22 -5.39
N PHE A 106 15.23 10.20 -4.54
CA PHE A 106 16.24 10.75 -3.63
C PHE A 106 15.55 11.24 -2.34
N THR A 107 16.35 11.32 -1.27
CA THR A 107 15.85 11.82 0.02
C THR A 107 15.93 13.34 0.09
N CYS A 108 15.17 13.96 1.01
CA CYS A 108 15.28 15.38 1.29
C CYS A 108 16.72 15.78 1.67
N SER A 109 17.42 14.94 2.44
CA SER A 109 18.82 15.17 2.78
C SER A 109 19.74 15.19 1.56
N GLN A 110 19.54 14.31 0.59
CA GLN A 110 20.33 14.29 -0.66
C GLN A 110 20.08 15.54 -1.51
N TRP A 111 18.84 16.02 -1.55
CA TRP A 111 18.50 17.28 -2.24
C TRP A 111 19.20 18.48 -1.63
N TYR A 112 19.16 18.62 -0.32
CA TYR A 112 19.81 19.74 0.38
C TYR A 112 21.35 19.68 0.33
N LEU A 113 21.91 18.45 0.27
CA LEU A 113 23.37 18.27 0.18
C LEU A 113 23.92 18.64 -1.20
N ASP A 114 23.30 18.18 -2.27
CA ASP A 114 23.78 18.42 -3.64
C ASP A 114 22.62 18.37 -4.66
N SER A 115 21.86 19.43 -4.73
CA SER A 115 20.75 19.58 -5.67
C SER A 115 21.21 19.55 -7.14
N ALA A 116 22.42 20.01 -7.46
CA ALA A 116 22.95 19.99 -8.82
C ALA A 116 23.18 18.55 -9.31
N LYS A 117 23.70 17.68 -8.45
CA LYS A 117 23.88 16.26 -8.75
C LYS A 117 22.53 15.57 -8.97
N VAL A 118 21.54 15.86 -8.15
CA VAL A 118 20.18 15.33 -8.29
C VAL A 118 19.57 15.73 -9.64
N LEU A 119 19.65 17.02 -10.01
CA LEU A 119 19.15 17.51 -11.30
C LEU A 119 19.84 16.82 -12.49
N ASN A 120 21.17 16.69 -12.45
CA ASN A 120 21.89 15.98 -13.48
C ASN A 120 21.47 14.51 -13.58
N THR A 121 21.21 13.86 -12.44
CA THR A 121 20.72 12.47 -12.41
C THR A 121 19.35 12.35 -13.06
N ILE A 122 18.42 13.26 -12.74
CA ILE A 122 17.08 13.31 -13.36
C ILE A 122 17.19 13.44 -14.87
N LYS A 123 17.92 14.43 -15.37
CA LYS A 123 18.06 14.68 -16.81
C LYS A 123 18.75 13.55 -17.58
N ASN A 124 19.71 12.89 -16.98
CA ASN A 124 20.46 11.81 -17.63
C ASN A 124 19.68 10.48 -17.61
N SER A 125 18.85 10.24 -16.57
CA SER A 125 18.18 8.96 -16.36
C SER A 125 16.76 8.93 -16.93
N LEU A 126 16.08 10.06 -16.99
CA LEU A 126 14.70 10.13 -17.45
C LEU A 126 14.62 10.66 -18.88
N LYS A 127 13.67 10.11 -19.64
CA LYS A 127 13.38 10.50 -21.02
C LYS A 127 11.95 11.03 -21.10
N GLY A 128 11.70 11.98 -21.98
CA GLY A 128 10.39 12.59 -22.18
C GLY A 128 10.49 14.10 -22.26
N LYS A 129 9.36 14.76 -22.48
CA LYS A 129 9.29 16.24 -22.50
C LYS A 129 9.02 16.77 -21.10
N ASN A 130 8.16 16.07 -20.37
CA ASN A 130 7.66 16.51 -19.08
C ASN A 130 7.81 15.41 -18.02
N LEU A 131 7.89 15.85 -16.79
CA LEU A 131 8.05 15.00 -15.60
C LEU A 131 6.83 15.15 -14.68
N VAL A 132 6.67 14.15 -13.81
CA VAL A 132 5.87 14.24 -12.59
C VAL A 132 6.79 14.13 -11.38
N VAL A 133 6.61 15.03 -10.42
CA VAL A 133 7.33 15.04 -9.14
C VAL A 133 6.32 14.73 -8.04
N ARG A 134 6.54 13.66 -7.31
CA ARG A 134 5.59 13.12 -6.32
C ARG A 134 6.25 12.92 -4.96
N SER A 135 5.45 13.03 -3.93
CA SER A 135 5.83 12.59 -2.59
C SER A 135 6.01 11.07 -2.51
N SER A 136 6.90 10.64 -1.62
CA SER A 136 7.15 9.23 -1.30
C SER A 136 7.69 9.11 0.13
N SER A 137 6.86 9.52 1.09
CA SER A 137 7.20 9.46 2.52
C SER A 137 6.68 8.20 3.17
N LYS A 138 7.42 7.68 4.18
CA LYS A 138 6.94 6.61 5.05
C LYS A 138 5.71 7.03 5.88
N GLY A 139 5.55 8.34 6.10
CA GLY A 139 4.41 8.90 6.82
C GLY A 139 3.13 9.05 6.00
N GLU A 140 3.22 8.94 4.66
CA GLU A 140 2.09 9.06 3.74
C GLU A 140 1.08 7.92 3.92
N ASP A 141 1.57 6.74 4.28
CA ASP A 141 0.78 5.52 4.47
C ASP A 141 0.38 5.27 5.93
N ASN A 142 0.39 6.32 6.78
CA ASN A 142 0.00 6.18 8.19
C ASN A 142 -1.51 5.90 8.34
N TRP A 143 -1.81 4.74 8.86
CA TRP A 143 -3.07 4.04 9.15
C TRP A 143 -4.19 4.83 9.83
N LYS A 144 -3.91 5.96 10.48
CA LYS A 144 -4.88 6.69 11.31
C LYS A 144 -5.65 7.76 10.55
N SER A 145 -5.18 8.15 9.38
CA SER A 145 -5.89 9.05 8.48
C SER A 145 -5.43 8.73 7.06
N SER A 146 -6.35 8.36 6.18
CA SER A 146 -6.08 8.44 4.75
C SER A 146 -5.92 9.91 4.43
N ASN A 147 -4.70 10.44 4.54
CA ASN A 147 -4.33 11.76 4.06
C ASN A 147 -4.26 11.74 2.52
N ALA A 148 -5.27 11.14 1.90
CA ALA A 148 -5.44 11.26 0.46
C ALA A 148 -5.55 12.76 0.13
N GLY A 149 -4.57 13.28 -0.59
CA GLY A 149 -4.46 14.71 -0.90
C GLY A 149 -3.64 15.55 0.11
N GLY A 150 -3.07 14.97 1.16
CA GLY A 150 -2.23 15.70 2.12
C GLY A 150 -0.82 16.03 1.62
N TYR A 151 -0.37 15.33 0.59
CA TYR A 151 0.95 15.53 -0.01
C TYR A 151 0.83 15.92 -1.49
N GLU A 152 1.71 16.79 -1.95
CA GLU A 152 1.63 17.32 -3.31
C GLU A 152 2.23 16.37 -4.35
N SER A 153 1.61 16.39 -5.54
CA SER A 153 2.15 15.84 -6.78
C SER A 153 2.13 16.95 -7.83
N ILE A 154 3.29 17.28 -8.39
CA ILE A 154 3.43 18.31 -9.41
C ILE A 154 3.55 17.64 -10.77
N LEU A 155 2.56 17.88 -11.61
CA LEU A 155 2.45 17.28 -12.93
C LEU A 155 3.02 18.22 -14.00
N ASN A 156 3.38 17.66 -15.13
CA ASN A 156 3.73 18.39 -16.36
C ASN A 156 4.94 19.36 -16.19
N VAL A 157 5.96 18.94 -15.43
CA VAL A 157 7.17 19.71 -15.18
C VAL A 157 8.13 19.57 -16.36
N ASN A 158 8.50 20.69 -17.01
CA ASN A 158 9.40 20.66 -18.17
C ASN A 158 10.79 20.16 -17.80
N ILE A 159 11.23 19.02 -18.38
CA ILE A 159 12.54 18.39 -18.11
C ILE A 159 13.73 19.29 -18.49
N ASN A 160 13.55 20.20 -19.43
CA ASN A 160 14.61 21.08 -19.91
C ASN A 160 14.80 22.34 -19.04
N SER A 161 13.91 22.60 -18.09
CA SER A 161 13.99 23.74 -17.17
C SER A 161 14.43 23.30 -15.78
N ASP A 162 15.68 23.63 -15.41
CA ASP A 162 16.21 23.37 -14.06
C ASP A 162 15.41 24.07 -12.98
N GLU A 163 14.94 25.27 -13.29
CA GLU A 163 14.14 26.10 -12.39
C GLU A 163 12.77 25.45 -12.12
N ALA A 164 12.07 24.97 -13.16
CA ALA A 164 10.79 24.29 -13.01
C ALA A 164 10.93 22.98 -12.21
N ILE A 165 12.01 22.22 -12.44
CA ILE A 165 12.27 20.98 -11.68
C ILE A 165 12.56 21.31 -10.22
N ARG A 166 13.36 22.35 -9.92
CA ARG A 166 13.66 22.79 -8.55
C ARG A 166 12.37 23.21 -7.82
N GLU A 167 11.61 24.10 -8.44
CA GLU A 167 10.35 24.58 -7.85
C GLU A 167 9.40 23.41 -7.53
N ALA A 168 9.25 22.46 -8.46
CA ALA A 168 8.42 21.28 -8.25
C ALA A 168 8.90 20.42 -7.08
N ILE A 169 10.22 20.15 -6.99
CA ILE A 169 10.81 19.38 -5.90
C ILE A 169 10.62 20.09 -4.57
N GLU A 170 10.90 21.38 -4.50
CA GLU A 170 10.78 22.18 -3.28
C GLU A 170 9.33 22.25 -2.80
N ARG A 171 8.35 22.37 -3.70
CA ARG A 171 6.94 22.31 -3.35
C ARG A 171 6.55 20.96 -2.76
N VAL A 172 7.00 19.85 -3.34
CA VAL A 172 6.77 18.51 -2.80
C VAL A 172 7.40 18.38 -1.41
N ILE A 173 8.65 18.83 -1.23
CA ILE A 173 9.32 18.80 0.09
C ILE A 173 8.57 19.66 1.11
N LEU A 174 8.08 20.84 0.73
CA LEU A 174 7.30 21.70 1.60
C LEU A 174 5.97 21.06 2.05
N SER A 175 5.39 20.20 1.21
CA SER A 175 4.15 19.46 1.56
C SER A 175 4.34 18.48 2.71
N TYR A 176 5.59 18.07 3.03
CA TYR A 176 5.89 17.24 4.20
C TYR A 176 5.79 18.01 5.54
N GLY A 177 5.54 19.32 5.49
CA GLY A 177 5.37 20.17 6.66
C GLY A 177 6.63 20.92 7.07
N ASN A 178 6.55 21.64 8.20
CA ASN A 178 7.60 22.56 8.66
C ASN A 178 8.94 21.87 9.04
N LYS A 179 8.96 20.56 9.21
CA LYS A 179 10.16 19.77 9.51
C LYS A 179 10.06 18.44 8.76
N PRO A 180 10.38 18.41 7.46
CA PRO A 180 10.44 17.17 6.72
C PRO A 180 11.49 16.25 7.38
N ASN A 181 11.17 14.96 7.44
CA ASN A 181 12.16 13.99 7.87
C ASN A 181 13.27 13.92 6.80
N THR A 182 14.52 13.89 7.25
CA THR A 182 15.68 13.79 6.32
C THR A 182 15.60 12.60 5.39
N ASP A 183 14.90 11.53 5.79
CA ASP A 183 14.72 10.28 5.05
C ASP A 183 13.46 10.26 4.16
N ASP A 184 12.61 11.30 4.23
CA ASP A 184 11.49 11.44 3.30
C ASP A 184 12.01 11.55 1.87
N GLN A 185 11.36 10.81 0.97
CA GLN A 185 11.80 10.66 -0.41
C GLN A 185 10.94 11.50 -1.36
N VAL A 186 11.56 11.98 -2.43
CA VAL A 186 10.89 12.53 -3.60
C VAL A 186 11.05 11.56 -4.76
N LEU A 187 9.95 11.28 -5.45
CA LEU A 187 9.88 10.42 -6.63
C LEU A 187 9.68 11.26 -7.87
N VAL A 188 10.56 11.11 -8.85
CA VAL A 188 10.45 11.79 -10.16
C VAL A 188 10.34 10.74 -11.25
N GLN A 189 9.33 10.88 -12.11
CA GLN A 189 9.05 9.97 -13.23
C GLN A 189 8.70 10.79 -14.49
N PRO A 190 8.82 10.19 -15.71
CA PRO A 190 8.25 10.79 -16.91
C PRO A 190 6.74 10.98 -16.75
N PHE A 191 6.24 12.14 -17.19
CA PHE A 191 4.81 12.41 -17.23
C PHE A 191 4.16 11.57 -18.35
N LEU A 192 3.07 10.88 -18.03
CA LEU A 192 2.31 10.10 -19.01
C LEU A 192 1.40 11.04 -19.81
N GLU A 193 1.68 11.16 -21.08
CA GLU A 193 0.84 11.87 -22.04
C GLU A 193 -0.19 10.90 -22.67
N ASN A 194 -1.27 11.44 -23.23
CA ASN A 194 -2.28 10.68 -24.00
C ASN A 194 -2.97 9.57 -23.17
N VAL A 195 -3.45 9.91 -21.99
CA VAL A 195 -4.24 9.03 -21.14
C VAL A 195 -5.62 8.82 -21.76
N LYS A 196 -6.03 7.56 -21.91
CA LYS A 196 -7.38 7.14 -22.33
C LYS A 196 -8.33 7.12 -21.15
N SER A 197 -7.89 6.52 -20.06
CA SER A 197 -8.58 6.54 -18.76
C SER A 197 -7.60 6.38 -17.62
N SER A 198 -7.99 6.80 -16.43
CA SER A 198 -7.20 6.62 -15.21
C SER A 198 -8.10 6.27 -14.04
N GLY A 199 -7.57 5.59 -13.03
CA GLY A 199 -8.41 5.12 -11.95
C GLY A 199 -7.64 4.52 -10.78
N VAL A 200 -8.45 4.04 -9.84
CA VAL A 200 -7.99 3.26 -8.70
C VAL A 200 -8.74 1.93 -8.69
N ILE A 201 -8.03 0.83 -8.51
CA ILE A 201 -8.61 -0.48 -8.26
C ILE A 201 -8.30 -0.91 -6.84
N PHE A 202 -9.35 -1.20 -6.08
CA PHE A 202 -9.27 -1.85 -4.78
C PHE A 202 -9.53 -3.34 -4.98
N THR A 203 -8.61 -4.18 -4.53
CA THR A 203 -8.71 -5.62 -4.74
C THR A 203 -9.50 -6.35 -3.66
N CYS A 204 -10.14 -5.60 -2.76
CA CYS A 204 -11.16 -6.10 -1.82
C CYS A 204 -12.16 -5.01 -1.47
N GLY A 205 -13.29 -5.41 -0.89
CA GLY A 205 -14.24 -4.47 -0.30
C GLY A 205 -13.62 -3.70 0.87
N LEU A 206 -13.65 -2.36 0.82
CA LEU A 206 -12.97 -1.50 1.80
C LEU A 206 -13.51 -1.65 3.22
N GLU A 207 -14.81 -1.93 3.37
CA GLU A 207 -15.47 -2.02 4.67
C GLU A 207 -15.38 -3.42 5.28
N SER A 208 -15.47 -4.46 4.45
CA SER A 208 -15.61 -5.85 4.91
C SER A 208 -14.44 -6.76 4.52
N GLY A 209 -13.56 -6.31 3.60
CA GLY A 209 -12.55 -7.19 3.00
C GLY A 209 -13.14 -8.27 2.09
N SER A 210 -14.39 -8.08 1.63
CA SER A 210 -15.08 -9.04 0.76
C SER A 210 -14.36 -9.21 -0.58
N PRO A 211 -14.49 -10.39 -1.24
CA PRO A 211 -13.73 -10.76 -2.45
C PRO A 211 -14.29 -10.11 -3.71
N TYR A 212 -14.22 -8.80 -3.78
CA TYR A 212 -14.62 -8.00 -4.93
C TYR A 212 -13.51 -7.04 -5.33
N TYR A 213 -13.31 -6.88 -6.63
CA TYR A 213 -12.60 -5.74 -7.17
C TYR A 213 -13.56 -4.55 -7.27
N ARG A 214 -13.15 -3.40 -6.79
CA ARG A 214 -13.85 -2.13 -6.99
C ARG A 214 -12.96 -1.21 -7.80
N ILE A 215 -13.41 -0.86 -9.00
CA ILE A 215 -12.68 -0.01 -9.93
C ILE A 215 -13.39 1.33 -10.01
N ASN A 216 -12.72 2.39 -9.57
CA ASN A 216 -13.17 3.76 -9.74
C ASN A 216 -12.29 4.38 -10.83
N PHE A 217 -12.87 4.88 -11.91
CA PHE A 217 -12.12 5.39 -13.04
C PHE A 217 -12.79 6.56 -13.74
N ASP A 218 -11.97 7.34 -14.42
CA ASP A 218 -12.34 8.47 -15.24
C ASP A 218 -11.89 8.20 -16.70
N ASP A 219 -12.84 8.13 -17.60
CA ASP A 219 -12.64 7.97 -19.04
C ASP A 219 -13.04 9.24 -19.81
N ILE A 220 -13.44 10.30 -19.10
CA ILE A 220 -13.94 11.57 -19.67
C ILE A 220 -12.84 12.63 -19.68
N SER A 221 -12.23 12.92 -18.53
CA SER A 221 -11.25 14.03 -18.40
C SER A 221 -9.93 13.75 -19.11
N LYS A 222 -9.60 12.46 -19.33
CA LYS A 222 -8.33 12.01 -19.93
C LYS A 222 -7.10 12.55 -19.18
N SER A 223 -7.24 12.76 -17.88
CA SER A 223 -6.22 13.27 -16.98
C SER A 223 -5.92 12.28 -15.87
N THR A 224 -4.69 12.25 -15.41
CA THR A 224 -4.30 11.49 -14.21
C THR A 224 -4.60 12.26 -12.92
N GLU A 225 -5.00 13.53 -13.01
CA GLU A 225 -5.29 14.39 -11.83
C GLU A 225 -6.58 14.02 -11.13
N SER A 226 -7.59 13.58 -11.88
CA SER A 226 -8.93 13.25 -11.34
C SER A 226 -8.89 12.16 -10.29
N VAL A 227 -7.92 11.26 -10.38
CA VAL A 227 -7.80 10.10 -9.49
C VAL A 227 -7.03 10.45 -8.22
N THR A 228 -6.00 11.29 -8.33
CA THR A 228 -5.13 11.63 -7.19
C THR A 228 -5.71 12.72 -6.29
N SER A 229 -6.56 13.59 -6.82
CA SER A 229 -7.14 14.73 -6.07
C SER A 229 -8.43 14.39 -5.31
N GLY A 230 -9.11 13.30 -5.64
CA GLY A 230 -10.37 12.89 -4.98
C GLY A 230 -11.53 13.89 -5.13
N THR A 231 -11.40 14.90 -6.00
CA THR A 231 -12.29 16.06 -6.04
C THR A 231 -13.36 16.03 -7.13
N GLN A 232 -13.41 15.00 -7.98
CA GLN A 232 -14.37 14.94 -9.08
C GLN A 232 -15.59 14.06 -8.81
N SER A 233 -16.76 14.61 -9.11
CA SER A 233 -18.08 14.01 -8.94
C SER A 233 -18.46 12.96 -9.99
N ASP A 234 -17.65 12.79 -11.06
CA ASP A 234 -18.04 12.04 -12.25
C ASP A 234 -17.28 10.72 -12.46
N LEU A 235 -16.67 10.19 -11.38
CA LEU A 235 -16.00 8.89 -11.45
C LEU A 235 -17.01 7.77 -11.64
N ARG A 236 -16.78 6.94 -12.65
CA ARG A 236 -17.51 5.69 -12.83
C ARG A 236 -16.99 4.64 -11.86
N THR A 237 -17.89 3.86 -11.28
CA THR A 237 -17.54 2.76 -10.37
C THR A 237 -18.06 1.45 -10.93
N ILE A 238 -17.19 0.47 -11.05
CA ILE A 238 -17.54 -0.92 -11.38
C ILE A 238 -17.09 -1.83 -10.26
N ILE A 239 -17.97 -2.76 -9.88
CA ILE A 239 -17.70 -3.79 -8.88
C ILE A 239 -17.72 -5.14 -9.58
N VAL A 240 -16.63 -5.91 -9.44
CA VAL A 240 -16.45 -7.22 -10.08
C VAL A 240 -16.19 -8.27 -9.00
N SER A 241 -16.95 -9.35 -9.03
CA SER A 241 -16.68 -10.49 -8.15
C SER A 241 -15.38 -11.19 -8.56
N LYS A 242 -14.50 -11.50 -7.62
CA LYS A 242 -13.29 -12.31 -7.89
C LYS A 242 -13.61 -13.70 -8.46
N LEU A 243 -14.83 -14.17 -8.27
CA LEU A 243 -15.29 -15.48 -8.70
C LEU A 243 -16.00 -15.48 -10.05
N ASN A 244 -16.43 -14.32 -10.53
CA ASN A 244 -17.07 -14.18 -11.84
C ASN A 244 -16.61 -12.89 -12.52
N LYS A 245 -15.48 -13.00 -13.20
CA LYS A 245 -14.83 -11.89 -13.89
C LYS A 245 -15.27 -11.74 -15.34
N ASP A 246 -15.87 -12.81 -15.92
CA ASP A 246 -16.22 -12.83 -17.33
C ASP A 246 -17.25 -11.76 -17.68
N HIS A 247 -18.10 -11.41 -16.74
CA HIS A 247 -19.08 -10.34 -16.92
C HIS A 247 -18.45 -8.97 -17.21
N LEU A 248 -17.23 -8.71 -16.72
CA LEU A 248 -16.52 -7.47 -17.05
C LEU A 248 -16.24 -7.32 -18.53
N LYS A 249 -15.99 -8.44 -19.25
CA LYS A 249 -15.75 -8.43 -20.70
C LYS A 249 -16.95 -7.94 -21.50
N GLU A 250 -18.14 -8.13 -20.95
CA GLU A 250 -19.40 -7.69 -21.58
C GLU A 250 -19.72 -6.24 -21.26
N VAL A 251 -19.45 -5.82 -20.01
CA VAL A 251 -19.85 -4.50 -19.49
C VAL A 251 -18.81 -3.42 -19.79
N GLU A 252 -17.53 -3.72 -19.57
CA GLU A 252 -16.44 -2.76 -19.75
C GLU A 252 -15.13 -3.47 -20.15
N PRO A 253 -15.01 -3.87 -21.42
CA PRO A 253 -13.84 -4.61 -21.93
C PRO A 253 -12.50 -3.90 -21.72
N SER A 254 -12.51 -2.56 -21.68
CA SER A 254 -11.33 -1.73 -21.51
C SER A 254 -10.63 -1.96 -20.15
N LEU A 255 -11.37 -2.40 -19.13
CA LEU A 255 -10.86 -2.67 -17.80
C LEU A 255 -10.37 -4.10 -17.58
N CYS A 256 -10.52 -5.01 -18.54
CA CYS A 256 -10.06 -6.39 -18.40
C CYS A 256 -8.55 -6.47 -18.15
N ASN A 257 -7.77 -5.69 -18.89
CA ASN A 257 -6.31 -5.63 -18.71
C ASN A 257 -5.91 -5.02 -17.35
N VAL A 258 -6.71 -4.09 -16.81
CA VAL A 258 -6.50 -3.53 -15.46
C VAL A 258 -6.69 -4.62 -14.42
N LEU A 259 -7.77 -5.41 -14.57
CA LEU A 259 -8.05 -6.52 -13.67
C LEU A 259 -6.93 -7.57 -13.70
N ASP A 260 -6.50 -7.95 -14.90
CA ASP A 260 -5.39 -8.89 -15.10
C ASP A 260 -4.07 -8.39 -14.46
N SER A 261 -3.82 -7.07 -14.54
CA SER A 261 -2.66 -6.44 -13.91
C SER A 261 -2.76 -6.44 -12.39
N ALA A 262 -3.96 -6.22 -11.85
CA ALA A 262 -4.19 -6.27 -10.41
C ALA A 262 -3.99 -7.68 -9.85
N GLU A 263 -4.46 -8.72 -10.55
CA GLU A 263 -4.24 -10.12 -10.19
C GLU A 263 -2.75 -10.49 -10.20
N GLU A 264 -2.03 -10.06 -11.23
CA GLU A 264 -0.57 -10.25 -11.26
C GLU A 264 0.12 -9.62 -10.04
N LEU A 265 -0.31 -8.44 -9.62
CA LEU A 265 0.24 -7.77 -8.45
C LEU A 265 -0.13 -8.48 -7.15
N GLU A 266 -1.35 -8.99 -7.00
CA GLU A 266 -1.75 -9.82 -5.87
C GLU A 266 -0.88 -11.08 -5.76
N ASP A 267 -0.64 -11.77 -6.89
CA ASP A 267 0.19 -12.97 -6.95
C ASP A 267 1.67 -12.65 -6.62
N LEU A 268 2.23 -11.59 -7.20
CA LEU A 268 3.62 -11.18 -6.97
C LEU A 268 3.88 -10.80 -5.50
N LEU A 269 2.90 -10.19 -4.85
CA LEU A 269 3.01 -9.73 -3.47
C LEU A 269 2.51 -10.79 -2.47
N ASN A 270 1.88 -11.86 -2.96
CA ASN A 270 1.15 -12.84 -2.14
C ASN A 270 0.21 -12.16 -1.12
N TYR A 271 -0.51 -11.13 -1.61
CA TYR A 271 -1.38 -10.30 -0.79
C TYR A 271 -2.58 -9.78 -1.58
N GLU A 272 -3.80 -10.09 -1.12
CA GLU A 272 -5.06 -9.90 -1.86
C GLU A 272 -5.81 -8.60 -1.53
N LYS A 273 -5.20 -7.68 -0.79
CA LYS A 273 -5.87 -6.44 -0.34
C LYS A 273 -5.06 -5.23 -0.74
N LEU A 274 -5.10 -4.91 -2.03
CA LEU A 274 -4.31 -3.85 -2.63
C LEU A 274 -5.17 -2.68 -3.09
N ASP A 275 -4.64 -1.47 -2.93
CA ASP A 275 -5.06 -0.22 -3.52
C ASP A 275 -4.04 0.14 -4.59
N ILE A 276 -4.47 0.16 -5.85
CA ILE A 276 -3.59 0.31 -7.01
C ILE A 276 -4.07 1.49 -7.84
N GLU A 277 -3.21 2.52 -8.01
CA GLU A 277 -3.44 3.62 -8.93
C GLU A 277 -2.93 3.23 -10.32
N PHE A 278 -3.76 3.42 -11.34
CA PHE A 278 -3.44 3.06 -12.72
C PHE A 278 -3.86 4.13 -13.73
N ALA A 279 -3.29 4.05 -14.93
CA ALA A 279 -3.85 4.68 -16.13
C ALA A 279 -3.74 3.72 -17.32
N ILE A 280 -4.61 3.92 -18.30
CA ILE A 280 -4.59 3.26 -19.60
C ILE A 280 -4.18 4.31 -20.63
N ASP A 281 -3.15 4.05 -21.41
CA ASP A 281 -2.76 4.90 -22.51
C ASP A 281 -3.52 4.59 -23.81
N ASN A 282 -3.26 5.34 -24.86
CA ASN A 282 -3.91 5.15 -26.17
C ASN A 282 -3.53 3.84 -26.88
N HIS A 283 -2.54 3.09 -26.36
CA HIS A 283 -2.11 1.78 -26.83
C HIS A 283 -2.65 0.64 -25.96
N ASP A 284 -3.60 0.94 -25.07
CA ASP A 284 -4.17 0.03 -24.07
C ASP A 284 -3.13 -0.56 -23.10
N THR A 285 -1.98 0.11 -22.93
CA THR A 285 -0.98 -0.25 -21.92
C THR A 285 -1.44 0.22 -20.56
N ILE A 286 -1.37 -0.67 -19.57
CA ILE A 286 -1.69 -0.35 -18.18
C ILE A 286 -0.44 0.21 -17.49
N HIS A 287 -0.51 1.46 -17.08
CA HIS A 287 0.54 2.12 -16.29
C HIS A 287 0.19 2.09 -14.82
N ILE A 288 1.10 1.62 -13.97
CA ILE A 288 0.92 1.58 -12.51
C ILE A 288 1.67 2.75 -11.88
N PHE A 289 0.97 3.54 -11.07
CA PHE A 289 1.52 4.72 -10.40
C PHE A 289 1.71 4.55 -8.91
N GLN A 290 0.95 3.65 -8.29
CA GLN A 290 1.04 3.33 -6.87
C GLN A 290 0.45 1.95 -6.61
N VAL A 291 1.06 1.23 -5.66
CA VAL A 291 0.53 0.00 -5.08
C VAL A 291 0.73 0.09 -3.57
N ARG A 292 -0.34 -0.06 -2.81
CA ARG A 292 -0.29 -0.05 -1.35
C ARG A 292 -1.28 -1.05 -0.76
N PRO A 293 -1.04 -1.54 0.47
CA PRO A 293 -1.96 -2.45 1.11
C PRO A 293 -3.21 -1.71 1.61
N ILE A 294 -4.37 -2.33 1.46
CA ILE A 294 -5.60 -1.89 2.10
C ILE A 294 -5.64 -2.42 3.53
N VAL A 295 -5.92 -1.53 4.46
CA VAL A 295 -6.15 -1.88 5.85
C VAL A 295 -7.63 -2.01 6.10
N VAL A 296 -8.07 -3.23 6.32
CA VAL A 296 -9.44 -3.51 6.75
C VAL A 296 -9.49 -3.49 8.27
N ASN A 297 -10.11 -2.46 8.83
CA ASN A 297 -10.19 -2.24 10.28
C ASN A 297 -11.24 -3.11 10.99
N HIS A 298 -11.89 -4.03 10.29
CA HIS A 298 -12.94 -4.85 10.86
C HIS A 298 -12.45 -6.27 11.14
N LYS A 299 -13.05 -6.90 12.13
CA LYS A 299 -12.97 -8.35 12.28
C LYS A 299 -13.38 -8.93 10.94
N SER A 300 -12.41 -9.24 10.10
CA SER A 300 -12.64 -9.97 8.87
C SER A 300 -13.34 -11.25 9.31
N PHE A 301 -14.57 -11.41 8.89
CA PHE A 301 -15.17 -12.73 8.96
C PHE A 301 -14.28 -13.58 8.06
N ASP A 302 -13.72 -14.61 8.62
CA ASP A 302 -12.92 -15.60 7.87
C ASP A 302 -13.90 -16.47 7.07
N ILE A 303 -14.56 -15.83 6.10
CA ILE A 303 -15.52 -16.46 5.20
C ILE A 303 -14.78 -16.68 3.89
N GLY A 304 -14.54 -17.95 3.57
CA GLY A 304 -13.93 -18.30 2.29
C GLY A 304 -14.74 -17.77 1.10
N PRO A 305 -14.07 -17.38 0.01
CA PRO A 305 -14.70 -16.84 -1.18
C PRO A 305 -15.80 -17.74 -1.76
N GLU A 306 -15.66 -19.06 -1.61
CA GLU A 306 -16.64 -20.07 -2.06
C GLU A 306 -18.00 -19.95 -1.34
N VAL A 307 -18.00 -19.59 -0.05
CA VAL A 307 -19.24 -19.38 0.72
C VAL A 307 -19.97 -18.16 0.22
N VAL A 308 -19.22 -17.09 -0.11
CA VAL A 308 -19.77 -15.86 -0.68
C VAL A 308 -20.34 -16.14 -2.07
N ALA A 309 -19.61 -16.87 -2.94
CA ALA A 309 -20.08 -17.26 -4.26
C ALA A 309 -21.39 -18.05 -4.20
N LYS A 310 -21.44 -19.05 -3.33
CA LYS A 310 -22.64 -19.87 -3.14
C LYS A 310 -23.83 -19.04 -2.67
N SER A 311 -23.59 -18.08 -1.76
CA SER A 311 -24.62 -17.17 -1.28
C SER A 311 -25.16 -16.26 -2.39
N ILE A 312 -24.25 -15.70 -3.22
CA ILE A 312 -24.61 -14.84 -4.36
C ILE A 312 -25.42 -15.65 -5.39
N SER A 313 -24.94 -16.84 -5.79
CA SER A 313 -25.62 -17.70 -6.74
C SER A 313 -27.02 -18.07 -6.23
N SER A 314 -27.13 -18.50 -4.97
CA SER A 314 -28.42 -18.84 -4.36
C SER A 314 -29.37 -17.63 -4.29
N SER A 315 -28.84 -16.43 -4.08
CA SER A 315 -29.64 -15.21 -4.07
C SER A 315 -30.12 -14.82 -5.46
N LEU A 316 -29.26 -14.98 -6.47
CA LEU A 316 -29.60 -14.75 -7.87
C LEU A 316 -30.67 -15.73 -8.34
N ASP A 317 -30.54 -17.02 -8.02
CA ASP A 317 -31.53 -18.05 -8.39
C ASP A 317 -32.90 -17.73 -7.80
N LYS A 318 -32.94 -17.33 -6.52
CA LYS A 318 -34.17 -16.89 -5.86
C LYS A 318 -34.75 -15.62 -6.47
N PHE A 319 -33.89 -14.66 -6.84
CA PHE A 319 -34.34 -13.46 -7.52
C PHE A 319 -34.99 -13.77 -8.87
N ILE A 320 -34.36 -14.61 -9.69
CA ILE A 320 -34.89 -15.06 -10.98
C ILE A 320 -36.20 -15.82 -10.80
N GLU A 321 -36.28 -16.70 -9.81
CA GLU A 321 -37.52 -17.41 -9.47
C GLU A 321 -38.65 -16.45 -9.11
N GLN A 322 -38.36 -15.42 -8.31
CA GLN A 322 -39.33 -14.41 -7.89
C GLN A 322 -39.74 -13.44 -9.03
N GLN A 323 -38.92 -13.33 -10.08
CA GLN A 323 -39.27 -12.55 -11.28
C GLN A 323 -40.22 -13.31 -12.23
N GLN A 324 -40.43 -14.62 -12.01
CA GLN A 324 -41.37 -15.38 -12.83
C GLN A 324 -42.78 -14.89 -12.60
N LYS A 325 -43.56 -14.90 -13.70
CA LYS A 325 -44.97 -14.44 -13.69
C LYS A 325 -45.77 -15.22 -12.65
N SER A 326 -46.23 -14.52 -11.62
CA SER A 326 -47.10 -15.14 -10.63
C SER A 326 -48.55 -15.12 -11.12
N PRO A 327 -49.31 -16.26 -11.06
CA PRO A 327 -50.69 -16.31 -11.47
C PRO A 327 -51.64 -15.47 -10.59
N PHE A 328 -51.13 -14.99 -9.46
CA PHE A 328 -51.90 -14.22 -8.47
C PHE A 328 -51.56 -12.72 -8.44
N ILE A 329 -50.66 -12.24 -9.28
CA ILE A 329 -50.23 -10.84 -9.33
C ILE A 329 -50.51 -10.28 -10.72
N TYR A 330 -51.23 -9.19 -10.78
CA TYR A 330 -51.49 -8.45 -12.04
C TYR A 330 -50.24 -7.65 -12.39
N GLY A 331 -49.61 -7.98 -13.52
CA GLY A 331 -48.44 -7.29 -14.07
C GLY A 331 -47.20 -8.16 -14.20
N ASP A 332 -46.24 -7.67 -14.97
CA ASP A 332 -45.01 -8.36 -15.28
C ASP A 332 -43.86 -7.90 -14.37
N GLN A 333 -44.10 -7.05 -13.37
CA GLN A 333 -43.10 -6.49 -12.46
C GLN A 333 -43.44 -6.79 -11.01
N THR A 334 -42.46 -7.21 -10.24
CA THR A 334 -42.57 -7.38 -8.79
C THR A 334 -42.23 -6.07 -8.05
N ILE A 335 -42.62 -6.00 -6.77
CA ILE A 335 -42.33 -4.83 -5.91
C ILE A 335 -40.84 -4.50 -5.85
N PHE A 336 -39.95 -5.46 -6.12
CA PHE A 336 -38.51 -5.31 -6.09
C PHE A 336 -37.88 -4.89 -7.45
N ALA A 337 -38.70 -4.81 -8.52
CA ALA A 337 -38.17 -4.45 -9.85
C ALA A 337 -37.82 -2.96 -9.99
N ASN A 338 -38.15 -2.12 -9.01
CA ASN A 338 -37.86 -0.67 -9.01
C ASN A 338 -36.99 -0.23 -7.83
N MET A 339 -36.23 -1.10 -7.20
CA MET A 339 -35.24 -0.74 -6.20
C MET A 339 -33.87 -0.60 -6.81
#